data_6a1fa19afeae429d7be6504c1894b881
#
_entry.id   6a1fa19afeae429d7be6504c1894b881
#
_cell.length_a   1.000
_cell.length_b   1.000
_cell.length_c   1.000
_cell.angle_alpha   90.00
_cell.angle_beta   90.00
_cell.angle_gamma   90.00
#
_symmetry.space_group_name_H-M   'P 1'
#
loop_
_entity.id
_entity.type
_entity.pdbx_description
1 polymer ?
#
loop_
_entity_poly.entity_id
_entity_poly.type
_entity_poly.pdbx_seq_one_letter_code
_entity_poly.pdbx_strand_id
1 'polypeptide(L)'
;MIIWAAAMLLIFNWVPVLSSFLAIALSWLIGLQNSFISAIGRLPHSVVRTWVTEWDAVLLLLVVVLLWLSLVKRRLAYVTVSMAVLLLFLSVRAVRHYDMSKQEFFVVYDQKGRKNLSAEYVSGFSHTLYTTDPTAARHLDCWWLQRSLDEPQTEELDGRMRIVRCGELRVAILPPGVNLRRKIAEPLSVDVVVIGGGTRVYYEDLTRLFRFDEVVLASSVSKKMAEKFKELGEKDGKRIWSIYQDGMYIRCE
;
A
#
# COMPACT_ATOMS: atom_id res chain seq x y z
N MET A 1 12.32 -33.50 3.48
CA MET A 1 13.39 -34.29 4.13
C MET A 1 13.46 -34.04 5.63
N ILE A 2 13.55 -32.82 6.12
CA ILE A 2 13.67 -32.50 7.57
C ILE A 2 12.49 -33.06 8.39
N ILE A 3 11.24 -32.90 7.90
CA ILE A 3 10.03 -33.41 8.56
C ILE A 3 10.08 -34.94 8.72
N TRP A 4 10.52 -35.67 7.70
CA TRP A 4 10.67 -37.12 7.76
C TRP A 4 11.77 -37.54 8.71
N ALA A 5 12.89 -36.81 8.74
CA ALA A 5 13.99 -37.07 9.67
C ALA A 5 13.54 -36.80 11.12
N ALA A 6 12.79 -35.75 11.37
CA ALA A 6 12.20 -35.46 12.67
C ALA A 6 11.19 -36.55 13.11
N ALA A 7 10.32 -36.99 12.19
CA ALA A 7 9.39 -38.09 12.46
C ALA A 7 10.09 -39.39 12.78
N MET A 8 11.16 -39.73 12.04
CA MET A 8 11.99 -40.90 12.34
C MET A 8 12.67 -40.79 13.71
N LEU A 9 13.16 -39.60 14.07
CA LEU A 9 13.75 -39.38 15.39
C LEU A 9 12.76 -39.63 16.51
N LEU A 10 11.50 -39.24 16.36
CA LEU A 10 10.43 -39.51 17.33
C LEU A 10 10.13 -40.99 17.44
N ILE A 11 10.08 -41.72 16.32
CA ILE A 11 9.79 -43.16 16.28
C ILE A 11 10.94 -43.97 16.92
N PHE A 12 12.19 -43.63 16.63
CA PHE A 12 13.37 -44.35 17.09
C PHE A 12 13.98 -43.80 18.39
N ASN A 13 13.27 -42.94 19.09
CA ASN A 13 13.72 -42.36 20.37
C ASN A 13 14.05 -43.45 21.46
N TRP A 14 13.51 -44.66 21.32
CA TRP A 14 13.73 -45.75 22.24
C TRP A 14 15.13 -46.40 22.11
N VAL A 15 15.82 -46.12 20.99
CA VAL A 15 17.17 -46.67 20.75
C VAL A 15 18.18 -45.52 20.87
N PRO A 16 18.90 -45.37 22.01
CA PRO A 16 19.68 -44.18 22.30
C PRO A 16 20.82 -43.90 21.29
N VAL A 17 21.43 -44.95 20.75
CA VAL A 17 22.50 -44.81 19.75
C VAL A 17 21.95 -44.26 18.42
N LEU A 18 20.81 -44.80 17.98
CA LEU A 18 20.19 -44.40 16.70
C LEU A 18 19.59 -43.00 16.79
N SER A 19 18.96 -42.67 17.93
CA SER A 19 18.41 -41.35 18.17
C SER A 19 19.49 -40.25 18.20
N SER A 20 20.65 -40.52 18.81
CA SER A 20 21.79 -39.62 18.83
C SER A 20 22.34 -39.36 17.43
N PHE A 21 22.50 -40.40 16.63
CA PHE A 21 22.95 -40.24 15.24
C PHE A 21 21.97 -39.45 14.38
N LEU A 22 20.68 -39.76 14.49
CA LEU A 22 19.63 -39.05 13.79
C LEU A 22 19.54 -37.58 14.22
N ALA A 23 19.71 -37.27 15.51
CA ALA A 23 19.74 -35.93 16.05
C ALA A 23 20.92 -35.12 15.48
N ILE A 24 22.08 -35.67 15.40
CA ILE A 24 23.28 -35.05 14.82
C ILE A 24 23.05 -34.79 13.32
N ALA A 25 22.55 -35.78 12.58
CA ALA A 25 22.27 -35.65 11.16
C ALA A 25 21.19 -34.57 10.89
N LEU A 26 20.14 -34.52 11.70
CA LEU A 26 19.10 -33.51 11.61
C LEU A 26 19.63 -32.10 11.92
N SER A 27 20.42 -31.96 12.98
CA SER A 27 21.07 -30.72 13.37
C SER A 27 21.97 -30.18 12.26
N TRP A 28 22.77 -31.07 11.65
CA TRP A 28 23.63 -30.72 10.51
C TRP A 28 22.80 -30.26 9.28
N LEU A 29 21.70 -30.97 8.99
CA LEU A 29 20.81 -30.65 7.88
C LEU A 29 20.12 -29.28 8.07
N ILE A 30 19.67 -29.00 9.30
CA ILE A 30 19.10 -27.70 9.66
C ILE A 30 20.15 -26.58 9.55
N GLY A 31 21.38 -26.86 10.06
CA GLY A 31 22.51 -25.92 9.93
C GLY A 31 22.85 -25.60 8.48
N LEU A 32 22.88 -26.62 7.62
CA LEU A 32 23.08 -26.43 6.17
C LEU A 32 21.98 -25.58 5.54
N GLN A 33 20.73 -25.89 5.86
CA GLN A 33 19.58 -25.11 5.35
C GLN A 33 19.64 -23.65 5.80
N ASN A 34 19.92 -23.39 7.08
CA ASN A 34 20.04 -22.04 7.60
C ASN A 34 21.22 -21.29 6.96
N SER A 35 22.35 -21.94 6.76
CA SER A 35 23.51 -21.37 6.07
C SER A 35 23.18 -21.01 4.62
N PHE A 36 22.46 -21.89 3.93
CA PHE A 36 22.04 -21.65 2.54
C PHE A 36 21.06 -20.48 2.44
N ILE A 37 20.04 -20.42 3.33
CA ILE A 37 19.09 -19.30 3.39
C ILE A 37 19.82 -17.98 3.71
N SER A 38 20.76 -18.01 4.67
CA SER A 38 21.55 -16.84 5.03
C SER A 38 22.47 -16.38 3.89
N ALA A 39 23.04 -17.32 3.13
CA ALA A 39 23.86 -17.00 1.96
C ALA A 39 23.03 -16.34 0.86
N ILE A 40 21.82 -16.86 0.57
CA ILE A 40 20.89 -16.25 -0.38
C ILE A 40 20.48 -14.86 0.12
N GLY A 41 20.12 -14.72 1.40
CA GLY A 41 19.69 -13.43 1.99
C GLY A 41 20.76 -12.33 1.94
N ARG A 42 22.04 -12.69 1.78
CA ARG A 42 23.15 -11.74 1.63
C ARG A 42 23.37 -11.27 0.18
N LEU A 43 22.73 -11.92 -0.80
CA LEU A 43 22.84 -11.50 -2.18
C LEU A 43 22.10 -10.17 -2.39
N PRO A 44 22.67 -9.22 -3.14
CA PRO A 44 21.95 -8.02 -3.50
C PRO A 44 20.69 -8.40 -4.28
N HIS A 45 19.60 -7.75 -3.98
CA HIS A 45 18.27 -8.01 -4.58
C HIS A 45 17.67 -9.41 -4.26
N SER A 46 18.13 -10.06 -3.17
CA SER A 46 17.60 -11.36 -2.74
C SER A 46 16.14 -11.30 -2.27
N VAL A 47 15.69 -10.12 -1.84
CA VAL A 47 14.30 -9.87 -1.43
C VAL A 47 13.64 -8.96 -2.46
N VAL A 48 12.74 -9.54 -3.24
CA VAL A 48 11.89 -8.78 -4.17
C VAL A 48 10.53 -8.62 -3.53
N ARG A 49 10.19 -7.39 -3.17
CA ARG A 49 8.84 -7.07 -2.70
C ARG A 49 7.95 -6.91 -3.91
N THR A 50 7.01 -7.81 -4.10
CA THR A 50 6.04 -7.74 -5.19
C THR A 50 4.70 -8.29 -4.76
N TRP A 51 3.64 -7.73 -5.26
CA TRP A 51 2.31 -8.28 -5.07
C TRP A 51 2.08 -9.42 -6.06
N VAL A 52 1.65 -10.56 -5.53
CA VAL A 52 1.31 -11.75 -6.32
C VAL A 52 -0.20 -11.94 -6.23
N THR A 53 -0.87 -11.90 -7.38
CA THR A 53 -2.31 -12.20 -7.44
C THR A 53 -2.53 -13.72 -7.47
N GLU A 54 -3.76 -14.14 -7.18
CA GLU A 54 -4.13 -15.57 -7.24
C GLU A 54 -3.82 -16.17 -8.62
N TRP A 55 -4.10 -15.45 -9.69
CA TRP A 55 -3.80 -15.87 -11.07
C TRP A 55 -2.30 -15.98 -11.34
N ASP A 56 -1.49 -15.07 -10.78
CA ASP A 56 -0.03 -15.14 -10.89
C ASP A 56 0.49 -16.41 -10.22
N ALA A 57 -0.04 -16.76 -9.05
CA ALA A 57 0.33 -17.96 -8.33
C ALA A 57 -0.06 -19.24 -9.10
N VAL A 58 -1.25 -19.27 -9.69
CA VAL A 58 -1.72 -20.41 -10.52
C VAL A 58 -0.84 -20.59 -11.75
N LEU A 59 -0.50 -19.51 -12.46
CA LEU A 59 0.35 -19.59 -13.64
C LEU A 59 1.76 -20.06 -13.29
N LEU A 60 2.34 -19.55 -12.22
CA LEU A 60 3.66 -20.00 -11.75
C LEU A 60 3.65 -21.46 -11.31
N LEU A 61 2.62 -21.90 -10.60
CA LEU A 61 2.46 -23.31 -10.22
C LEU A 61 2.36 -24.21 -11.48
N LEU A 62 1.61 -23.77 -12.49
CA LEU A 62 1.49 -24.49 -13.75
C LEU A 62 2.84 -24.63 -14.45
N VAL A 63 3.65 -23.57 -14.49
CA VAL A 63 5.02 -23.62 -15.03
C VAL A 63 5.84 -24.68 -14.30
N VAL A 64 5.82 -24.67 -12.96
CA VAL A 64 6.59 -25.64 -12.14
C VAL A 64 6.14 -27.06 -12.39
N VAL A 65 4.83 -27.32 -12.46
CA VAL A 65 4.25 -28.64 -12.72
C VAL A 65 4.64 -29.13 -14.13
N LEU A 66 4.58 -28.27 -15.14
CA LEU A 66 4.96 -28.61 -16.51
C LEU A 66 6.47 -28.94 -16.63
N LEU A 67 7.32 -28.17 -15.95
CA LEU A 67 8.75 -28.45 -15.88
C LEU A 67 9.02 -29.79 -15.18
N TRP A 68 8.33 -30.07 -14.07
CA TRP A 68 8.46 -31.36 -13.38
C TRP A 68 7.99 -32.53 -14.26
N LEU A 69 6.87 -32.39 -14.97
CA LEU A 69 6.38 -33.39 -15.93
C LEU A 69 7.37 -33.61 -17.08
N SER A 70 8.04 -32.56 -17.53
CA SER A 70 9.11 -32.64 -18.53
C SER A 70 10.24 -33.54 -18.08
N LEU A 71 10.69 -33.40 -16.81
CA LEU A 71 11.76 -34.23 -16.23
C LEU A 71 11.32 -35.69 -16.09
N VAL A 72 10.08 -35.94 -15.63
CA VAL A 72 9.55 -37.29 -15.41
C VAL A 72 9.31 -38.01 -16.73
N LYS A 73 8.66 -37.36 -17.69
CA LYS A 73 8.25 -37.97 -18.97
C LYS A 73 9.30 -37.81 -20.08
N ARG A 74 10.38 -37.06 -19.84
CA ARG A 74 11.47 -36.77 -20.80
C ARG A 74 10.97 -36.30 -22.18
N ARG A 75 9.87 -35.54 -22.21
CA ARG A 75 9.30 -35.01 -23.45
C ARG A 75 9.53 -33.50 -23.54
N LEU A 76 10.19 -33.03 -24.60
CA LEU A 76 10.46 -31.62 -24.87
C LEU A 76 9.18 -30.79 -25.03
N ALA A 77 8.07 -31.39 -25.44
CA ALA A 77 6.78 -30.71 -25.59
C ALA A 77 6.31 -30.03 -24.27
N TYR A 78 6.61 -30.61 -23.11
CA TYR A 78 6.26 -29.97 -21.84
C TYR A 78 7.13 -28.73 -21.53
N VAL A 79 8.39 -28.73 -21.99
CA VAL A 79 9.27 -27.55 -21.88
C VAL A 79 8.74 -26.42 -22.75
N THR A 80 8.37 -26.69 -23.99
CA THR A 80 7.86 -25.66 -24.91
C THR A 80 6.56 -25.05 -24.40
N VAL A 81 5.64 -25.89 -23.88
CA VAL A 81 4.39 -25.39 -23.25
C VAL A 81 4.69 -24.59 -21.98
N SER A 82 5.61 -25.04 -21.14
CA SER A 82 6.02 -24.29 -19.93
C SER A 82 6.58 -22.91 -20.31
N MET A 83 7.43 -22.84 -21.34
CA MET A 83 7.94 -21.56 -21.85
C MET A 83 6.86 -20.65 -22.39
N ALA A 84 5.87 -21.20 -23.11
CA ALA A 84 4.75 -20.42 -23.59
C ALA A 84 3.90 -19.83 -22.43
N VAL A 85 3.64 -20.64 -21.38
CA VAL A 85 2.93 -20.17 -20.17
C VAL A 85 3.75 -19.10 -19.45
N LEU A 86 5.07 -19.27 -19.35
CA LEU A 86 5.95 -18.27 -18.72
C LEU A 86 5.94 -16.95 -19.51
N LEU A 87 6.01 -17.02 -20.84
CA LEU A 87 5.93 -15.83 -21.69
C LEU A 87 4.57 -15.12 -21.54
N LEU A 88 3.47 -15.88 -21.47
CA LEU A 88 2.15 -15.34 -21.20
C LEU A 88 2.11 -14.63 -19.85
N PHE A 89 2.64 -15.24 -18.81
CA PHE A 89 2.74 -14.64 -17.49
C PHE A 89 3.52 -13.33 -17.50
N LEU A 90 4.70 -13.31 -18.13
CA LEU A 90 5.54 -12.12 -18.24
C LEU A 90 4.85 -11.02 -19.06
N SER A 91 4.14 -11.37 -20.13
CA SER A 91 3.39 -10.41 -20.95
C SER A 91 2.26 -9.76 -20.17
N VAL A 92 1.48 -10.53 -19.41
CA VAL A 92 0.41 -10.00 -18.55
C VAL A 92 0.98 -9.06 -17.48
N ARG A 93 2.11 -9.44 -16.87
CA ARG A 93 2.78 -8.57 -15.89
C ARG A 93 3.32 -7.28 -16.53
N ALA A 94 3.88 -7.36 -17.72
CA ALA A 94 4.40 -6.19 -18.44
C ALA A 94 3.26 -5.21 -18.79
N VAL A 95 2.11 -5.69 -19.26
CA VAL A 95 0.94 -4.84 -19.53
C VAL A 95 0.45 -4.18 -18.25
N ARG A 96 0.29 -4.94 -17.16
CA ARG A 96 -0.14 -4.40 -15.86
C ARG A 96 0.83 -3.35 -15.34
N HIS A 97 2.13 -3.59 -15.45
CA HIS A 97 3.16 -2.64 -15.05
C HIS A 97 3.10 -1.35 -15.88
N TYR A 98 2.86 -1.48 -17.18
CA TYR A 98 2.67 -0.33 -18.07
C TYR A 98 1.42 0.49 -17.71
N ASP A 99 0.29 -0.17 -17.41
CA ASP A 99 -0.93 0.52 -16.97
C ASP A 99 -0.71 1.25 -15.63
N MET A 100 -0.01 0.61 -14.69
CA MET A 100 0.34 1.23 -13.41
C MET A 100 1.32 2.40 -13.54
N SER A 101 2.16 2.42 -14.58
CA SER A 101 3.07 3.55 -14.81
C SER A 101 2.35 4.84 -15.21
N LYS A 102 1.10 4.73 -15.65
CA LYS A 102 0.26 5.87 -16.07
C LYS A 102 -0.77 6.29 -15.01
N GLN A 103 -0.79 5.61 -13.85
CA GLN A 103 -1.76 5.95 -12.81
C GLN A 103 -1.44 7.33 -12.23
N GLU A 104 -2.47 8.14 -12.10
CA GLU A 104 -2.40 9.43 -11.43
C GLU A 104 -3.63 9.62 -10.59
N PHE A 105 -3.45 9.76 -9.28
CA PHE A 105 -4.56 9.93 -8.35
C PHE A 105 -4.13 10.55 -7.02
N PHE A 106 -5.08 11.20 -6.39
CA PHE A 106 -4.96 11.70 -5.03
C PHE A 106 -5.86 10.89 -4.10
N VAL A 107 -5.31 10.47 -2.96
CA VAL A 107 -6.05 9.66 -1.99
C VAL A 107 -5.95 10.27 -0.59
N VAL A 108 -7.06 10.18 0.18
CA VAL A 108 -7.07 10.51 1.61
C VAL A 108 -7.52 9.28 2.38
N TYR A 109 -6.67 8.83 3.28
CA TYR A 109 -6.84 7.56 3.99
C TYR A 109 -7.75 7.68 5.21
N ASP A 110 -8.49 6.59 5.47
CA ASP A 110 -9.17 6.40 6.75
C ASP A 110 -8.17 5.96 7.81
N GLN A 111 -7.74 6.88 8.65
CA GLN A 111 -6.85 6.61 9.77
C GLN A 111 -7.54 6.75 11.11
N LYS A 112 -7.33 5.76 11.98
CA LYS A 112 -7.80 5.83 13.36
C LYS A 112 -6.97 6.84 14.15
N GLY A 113 -7.62 7.75 14.85
CA GLY A 113 -6.96 8.73 15.71
C GLY A 113 -7.59 10.12 15.61
N ARG A 114 -7.62 10.85 16.74
CA ARG A 114 -8.31 12.17 16.81
C ARG A 114 -7.62 13.28 16.03
N LYS A 115 -6.36 13.11 15.68
CA LYS A 115 -5.55 14.13 14.99
C LYS A 115 -4.84 13.58 13.76
N ASN A 116 -5.09 12.33 13.40
CA ASN A 116 -4.40 11.73 12.29
C ASN A 116 -5.03 12.17 10.97
N LEU A 117 -4.18 12.59 10.06
CA LEU A 117 -4.50 12.91 8.68
C LEU A 117 -3.37 12.34 7.83
N SER A 118 -3.75 11.54 6.84
CA SER A 118 -2.82 11.09 5.81
C SER A 118 -3.47 11.22 4.46
N ALA A 119 -2.81 11.94 3.60
CA ALA A 119 -3.16 12.11 2.22
C ALA A 119 -1.96 11.77 1.36
N GLU A 120 -2.19 11.23 0.18
CA GLU A 120 -1.14 10.78 -0.71
C GLU A 120 -1.45 11.20 -2.14
N TYR A 121 -0.44 11.64 -2.82
CA TYR A 121 -0.46 11.86 -4.25
C TYR A 121 0.43 10.84 -4.94
N VAL A 122 -0.12 10.15 -5.91
CA VAL A 122 0.56 9.12 -6.70
C VAL A 122 0.66 9.58 -8.13
N SER A 123 1.86 9.47 -8.70
CA SER A 123 2.14 9.73 -10.12
C SER A 123 3.06 8.63 -10.65
N GLY A 124 2.50 7.73 -11.45
CA GLY A 124 3.18 6.51 -11.90
C GLY A 124 3.53 5.60 -10.73
N PHE A 125 4.81 5.35 -10.50
CA PHE A 125 5.33 4.54 -9.39
C PHE A 125 5.77 5.39 -8.19
N SER A 126 6.04 6.67 -8.41
CA SER A 126 6.45 7.58 -7.36
C SER A 126 5.23 8.15 -6.63
N HIS A 127 5.37 8.34 -5.33
CA HIS A 127 4.30 8.89 -4.54
C HIS A 127 4.80 9.71 -3.35
N THR A 128 4.01 10.69 -2.94
CA THR A 128 4.29 11.56 -1.80
C THR A 128 3.20 11.42 -0.76
N LEU A 129 3.59 10.98 0.43
CA LEU A 129 2.70 10.82 1.57
C LEU A 129 2.77 12.05 2.47
N TYR A 130 1.66 12.79 2.59
CA TYR A 130 1.46 13.90 3.51
C TYR A 130 0.79 13.37 4.77
N THR A 131 1.50 13.34 5.89
CA THR A 131 0.94 12.73 7.11
C THR A 131 1.27 13.53 8.36
N THR A 132 0.38 13.43 9.35
CA THR A 132 0.61 13.90 10.72
C THR A 132 1.14 12.80 11.63
N ASP A 133 1.15 11.54 11.15
CA ASP A 133 1.59 10.37 11.91
C ASP A 133 2.75 9.68 11.19
N PRO A 134 3.97 9.73 11.73
CA PRO A 134 5.13 9.10 11.11
C PRO A 134 5.01 7.56 10.99
N THR A 135 4.08 6.94 11.75
CA THR A 135 3.86 5.49 11.68
C THR A 135 2.88 5.07 10.59
N ALA A 136 2.21 6.02 9.94
CA ALA A 136 1.22 5.78 8.90
C ALA A 136 1.75 4.90 7.75
N ALA A 137 3.00 5.12 7.35
CA ALA A 137 3.66 4.37 6.30
C ALA A 137 3.62 2.84 6.50
N ARG A 138 3.77 2.37 7.75
CA ARG A 138 3.75 0.94 8.07
C ARG A 138 2.39 0.27 7.80
N HIS A 139 1.31 1.01 7.95
CA HIS A 139 -0.04 0.49 7.73
C HIS A 139 -0.44 0.49 6.26
N LEU A 140 0.25 1.28 5.44
CA LEU A 140 -0.03 1.44 4.02
C LEU A 140 0.86 0.58 3.11
N ASP A 141 1.88 -0.10 3.66
CA ASP A 141 2.86 -0.91 2.92
C ASP A 141 2.18 -1.95 1.99
N CYS A 142 1.14 -2.65 2.47
CA CYS A 142 0.40 -3.61 1.65
C CYS A 142 -0.34 -2.94 0.47
N TRP A 143 -0.89 -1.74 0.68
CA TRP A 143 -1.56 -0.96 -0.35
C TRP A 143 -0.58 -0.54 -1.45
N TRP A 144 0.60 -0.07 -1.07
CA TRP A 144 1.65 0.34 -2.00
C TRP A 144 2.19 -0.84 -2.81
N LEU A 145 2.43 -1.97 -2.15
CA LEU A 145 2.85 -3.20 -2.83
C LEU A 145 1.82 -3.67 -3.86
N GLN A 146 0.53 -3.58 -3.55
CA GLN A 146 -0.54 -3.97 -4.47
C GLN A 146 -0.56 -3.10 -5.73
N ARG A 147 -0.16 -1.84 -5.61
CA ARG A 147 -0.10 -0.86 -6.71
C ARG A 147 1.29 -0.70 -7.31
N SER A 148 2.24 -1.52 -6.89
CA SER A 148 3.64 -1.48 -7.34
C SER A 148 4.29 -0.11 -7.16
N LEU A 149 3.93 0.59 -6.07
CA LEU A 149 4.52 1.88 -5.73
C LEU A 149 5.89 1.69 -5.09
N ASP A 150 6.79 2.63 -5.34
CA ASP A 150 8.12 2.70 -4.74
C ASP A 150 8.04 3.08 -3.25
N GLU A 151 9.17 3.38 -2.62
CA GLU A 151 9.17 3.93 -1.26
C GLU A 151 8.62 5.36 -1.26
N PRO A 152 7.69 5.72 -0.34
CA PRO A 152 7.06 7.03 -0.32
C PRO A 152 8.05 8.13 0.05
N GLN A 153 7.93 9.26 -0.62
CA GLN A 153 8.46 10.51 -0.09
C GLN A 153 7.50 10.99 1.01
N THR A 154 7.93 10.88 2.27
CA THR A 154 7.07 11.26 3.41
C THR A 154 7.31 12.72 3.77
N GLU A 155 6.24 13.52 3.75
CA GLU A 155 6.23 14.90 4.23
C GLU A 155 5.37 15.03 5.49
N GLU A 156 5.99 15.47 6.58
CA GLU A 156 5.25 15.74 7.82
C GLU A 156 4.45 17.03 7.72
N LEU A 157 3.22 16.98 8.22
CA LEU A 157 2.31 18.11 8.29
C LEU A 157 2.44 18.80 9.66
N ASP A 158 3.23 19.87 9.72
CA ASP A 158 3.58 20.63 10.95
C ASP A 158 2.45 21.53 11.50
N GLY A 159 1.18 21.18 11.31
CA GLY A 159 0.07 22.05 11.72
C GLY A 159 -0.06 23.32 10.90
N ARG A 160 0.64 23.49 9.80
CA ARG A 160 0.51 24.57 8.82
C ARG A 160 -0.29 24.10 7.62
N MET A 161 -1.13 24.97 7.11
CA MET A 161 -1.81 24.74 5.84
C MET A 161 -0.79 24.55 4.72
N ARG A 162 -0.97 23.51 3.91
CA ARG A 162 -0.19 23.28 2.69
C ARG A 162 -1.11 23.28 1.47
N ILE A 163 -0.66 23.90 0.41
CA ILE A 163 -1.30 23.80 -0.91
C ILE A 163 -0.36 22.97 -1.76
N VAL A 164 -0.87 21.86 -2.25
CA VAL A 164 -0.12 20.90 -3.06
C VAL A 164 -0.76 20.87 -4.43
N ARG A 165 0.07 20.84 -5.46
CA ARG A 165 -0.39 20.57 -6.82
C ARG A 165 -0.19 19.09 -7.11
N CYS A 166 -1.27 18.41 -7.41
CA CYS A 166 -1.34 16.99 -7.72
C CYS A 166 -1.78 16.84 -9.18
N GLY A 167 -0.82 16.80 -10.10
CA GLY A 167 -1.12 16.91 -11.53
C GLY A 167 -1.76 18.25 -11.86
N GLU A 168 -2.99 18.24 -12.36
CA GLU A 168 -3.80 19.45 -12.59
C GLU A 168 -4.57 19.90 -11.34
N LEU A 169 -4.78 18.99 -10.38
CA LEU A 169 -5.51 19.29 -9.14
C LEU A 169 -4.70 20.16 -8.18
N ARG A 170 -5.35 21.17 -7.61
CA ARG A 170 -4.84 21.98 -6.50
C ARG A 170 -5.54 21.57 -5.23
N VAL A 171 -4.79 20.98 -4.32
CA VAL A 171 -5.33 20.47 -3.06
C VAL A 171 -4.82 21.32 -1.91
N ALA A 172 -5.73 21.85 -1.10
CA ALA A 172 -5.38 22.51 0.16
C ALA A 172 -5.52 21.51 1.31
N ILE A 173 -4.43 21.20 1.99
CA ILE A 173 -4.40 20.28 3.14
C ILE A 173 -4.37 21.13 4.41
N LEU A 174 -5.39 20.97 5.25
CA LEU A 174 -5.54 21.63 6.54
C LEU A 174 -5.33 20.61 7.66
N PRO A 175 -4.08 20.46 8.15
CA PRO A 175 -3.79 19.54 9.24
C PRO A 175 -4.40 20.01 10.57
N PRO A 176 -4.45 19.14 11.59
CA PRO A 176 -4.92 19.49 12.92
C PRO A 176 -4.23 20.73 13.49
N GLY A 177 -5.00 21.62 14.11
CA GLY A 177 -4.47 22.83 14.77
C GLY A 177 -4.29 24.05 13.88
N VAL A 178 -4.58 23.96 12.59
CA VAL A 178 -4.57 25.12 11.70
C VAL A 178 -5.59 26.16 12.14
N ASN A 179 -5.16 27.42 12.16
CA ASN A 179 -6.03 28.57 12.44
C ASN A 179 -6.18 29.42 11.17
N LEU A 180 -7.40 29.46 10.62
CA LEU A 180 -7.74 30.17 9.39
C LEU A 180 -8.10 31.65 9.60
N ARG A 181 -7.88 32.22 10.77
CA ARG A 181 -8.25 33.62 11.08
C ARG A 181 -7.45 34.68 10.31
N ARG A 182 -6.61 34.30 9.36
CA ARG A 182 -5.90 35.26 8.50
C ARG A 182 -6.86 35.90 7.50
N LYS A 183 -6.85 37.23 7.43
CA LYS A 183 -7.48 37.94 6.34
C LYS A 183 -6.62 37.80 5.09
N ILE A 184 -7.17 37.17 4.06
CA ILE A 184 -6.54 37.07 2.75
C ILE A 184 -7.29 38.07 1.86
N ALA A 185 -6.57 38.83 1.03
CA ALA A 185 -7.14 39.84 0.16
C ALA A 185 -8.03 39.22 -0.95
N GLU A 186 -7.64 38.06 -1.48
CA GLU A 186 -8.38 37.34 -2.49
C GLU A 186 -8.47 35.84 -2.14
N PRO A 187 -9.63 35.18 -2.36
CA PRO A 187 -9.76 33.74 -2.10
C PRO A 187 -8.88 32.93 -3.06
N LEU A 188 -8.15 31.96 -2.50
CA LEU A 188 -7.29 31.06 -3.25
C LEU A 188 -8.14 30.03 -4.02
N SER A 189 -7.87 29.85 -5.29
CA SER A 189 -8.54 28.83 -6.11
C SER A 189 -7.87 27.48 -5.87
N VAL A 190 -8.64 26.52 -5.34
CA VAL A 190 -8.25 25.13 -5.11
C VAL A 190 -9.41 24.23 -5.52
N ASP A 191 -9.12 23.03 -5.98
CA ASP A 191 -10.16 22.09 -6.41
C ASP A 191 -10.72 21.30 -5.23
N VAL A 192 -9.82 20.89 -4.34
CA VAL A 192 -10.14 20.07 -3.17
C VAL A 192 -9.56 20.68 -1.90
N VAL A 193 -10.36 20.71 -0.83
CA VAL A 193 -9.90 21.09 0.51
C VAL A 193 -10.00 19.89 1.44
N VAL A 194 -8.87 19.45 1.98
CA VAL A 194 -8.80 18.33 2.94
C VAL A 194 -8.69 18.88 4.35
N ILE A 195 -9.57 18.46 5.25
CA ILE A 195 -9.64 18.95 6.63
C ILE A 195 -9.34 17.82 7.62
N GLY A 196 -8.28 18.00 8.40
CA GLY A 196 -7.94 17.11 9.51
C GLY A 196 -8.74 17.38 10.78
N GLY A 197 -8.85 16.36 11.64
CA GLY A 197 -9.55 16.47 12.92
C GLY A 197 -8.86 17.40 13.90
N GLY A 198 -9.64 18.02 14.80
CA GLY A 198 -9.13 18.99 15.77
C GLY A 198 -8.87 20.39 15.21
N THR A 199 -9.14 20.62 13.95
CA THR A 199 -9.14 21.94 13.32
C THR A 199 -10.39 22.70 13.71
N ARG A 200 -10.24 23.94 14.17
CA ARG A 200 -11.38 24.85 14.44
C ARG A 200 -11.67 25.66 13.18
N VAL A 201 -12.24 24.99 12.20
CA VAL A 201 -12.58 25.58 10.90
C VAL A 201 -14.09 25.59 10.76
N TYR A 202 -14.66 26.76 10.44
CA TYR A 202 -16.06 26.90 10.09
C TYR A 202 -16.20 26.90 8.56
N TYR A 203 -17.33 26.47 8.07
CA TYR A 203 -17.61 26.42 6.63
C TYR A 203 -17.51 27.81 5.98
N GLU A 204 -18.00 28.85 6.67
CA GLU A 204 -17.93 30.25 6.22
C GLU A 204 -16.48 30.76 6.11
N ASP A 205 -15.57 30.28 6.97
CA ASP A 205 -14.15 30.62 6.88
C ASP A 205 -13.51 30.00 5.63
N LEU A 206 -13.93 28.77 5.28
CA LEU A 206 -13.45 28.12 4.06
C LEU A 206 -13.90 28.85 2.80
N THR A 207 -15.18 29.18 2.69
CA THR A 207 -15.73 29.87 1.52
C THR A 207 -15.18 31.29 1.35
N ARG A 208 -14.72 31.91 2.45
CA ARG A 208 -14.01 33.19 2.42
C ARG A 208 -12.57 33.07 1.91
N LEU A 209 -11.89 31.98 2.26
CA LEU A 209 -10.46 31.82 2.01
C LEU A 209 -10.18 31.08 0.70
N PHE A 210 -11.09 30.20 0.28
CA PHE A 210 -10.92 29.33 -0.86
C PHE A 210 -12.12 29.40 -1.81
N ARG A 211 -11.83 29.34 -3.10
CA ARG A 211 -12.79 28.89 -4.11
C ARG A 211 -12.49 27.42 -4.36
N PHE A 212 -13.40 26.55 -3.97
CA PHE A 212 -13.25 25.11 -4.06
C PHE A 212 -14.50 24.45 -4.63
N ASP A 213 -14.34 23.24 -5.16
CA ASP A 213 -15.45 22.43 -5.65
C ASP A 213 -15.82 21.33 -4.67
N GLU A 214 -14.83 20.81 -3.95
CA GLU A 214 -15.00 19.66 -3.07
C GLU A 214 -14.26 19.83 -1.74
N VAL A 215 -14.87 19.32 -0.66
CA VAL A 215 -14.25 19.26 0.67
C VAL A 215 -14.20 17.82 1.14
N VAL A 216 -13.03 17.40 1.56
CA VAL A 216 -12.80 16.07 2.13
C VAL A 216 -12.54 16.20 3.63
N LEU A 217 -13.40 15.59 4.42
CA LEU A 217 -13.29 15.56 5.88
C LEU A 217 -12.62 14.27 6.31
N ALA A 218 -11.44 14.35 6.92
CA ALA A 218 -10.73 13.20 7.43
C ALA A 218 -11.55 12.45 8.50
N SER A 219 -11.28 11.17 8.70
CA SER A 219 -11.95 10.33 9.71
C SER A 219 -11.80 10.86 11.14
N SER A 220 -10.79 11.66 11.39
CA SER A 220 -10.54 12.35 12.66
C SER A 220 -11.50 13.53 12.95
N VAL A 221 -12.29 13.98 11.95
CA VAL A 221 -13.29 15.03 12.11
C VAL A 221 -14.53 14.50 12.84
N SER A 222 -15.09 15.32 13.77
CA SER A 222 -16.26 14.87 14.54
C SER A 222 -17.51 14.74 13.65
N LYS A 223 -18.35 13.74 13.98
CA LYS A 223 -19.59 13.47 13.25
C LYS A 223 -20.50 14.70 13.13
N LYS A 224 -20.66 15.47 14.23
CA LYS A 224 -21.46 16.71 14.22
C LYS A 224 -20.94 17.77 13.24
N MET A 225 -19.62 17.88 13.13
CA MET A 225 -19.00 18.79 12.19
C MET A 225 -19.21 18.32 10.76
N ALA A 226 -19.07 17.02 10.50
CA ALA A 226 -19.28 16.44 9.18
C ALA A 226 -20.72 16.62 8.70
N GLU A 227 -21.71 16.39 9.56
CA GLU A 227 -23.14 16.61 9.25
C GLU A 227 -23.42 18.08 8.93
N LYS A 228 -22.89 19.02 9.74
CA LYS A 228 -23.04 20.45 9.49
C LYS A 228 -22.42 20.88 8.17
N PHE A 229 -21.24 20.35 7.85
CA PHE A 229 -20.56 20.65 6.57
C PHE A 229 -21.35 20.11 5.38
N LYS A 230 -21.91 18.89 5.48
CA LYS A 230 -22.77 18.32 4.43
C LYS A 230 -24.00 19.19 4.19
N GLU A 231 -24.70 19.61 5.27
CA GLU A 231 -25.88 20.47 5.16
C GLU A 231 -25.57 21.82 4.49
N LEU A 232 -24.45 22.46 4.87
CA LEU A 232 -24.06 23.75 4.29
C LEU A 232 -23.53 23.59 2.86
N GLY A 233 -22.78 22.51 2.59
CA GLY A 233 -22.28 22.23 1.24
C GLY A 233 -23.40 21.95 0.23
N GLU A 234 -24.45 21.21 0.64
CA GLU A 234 -25.63 20.98 -0.19
C GLU A 234 -26.34 22.29 -0.58
N LYS A 235 -26.43 23.25 0.35
CA LYS A 235 -27.01 24.58 0.07
C LYS A 235 -26.21 25.39 -0.96
N ASP A 236 -24.89 25.24 -0.93
CA ASP A 236 -23.96 25.94 -1.82
C ASP A 236 -23.62 25.15 -3.10
N GLY A 237 -24.21 23.96 -3.30
CA GLY A 237 -23.94 23.10 -4.43
C GLY A 237 -22.50 22.54 -4.45
N LYS A 238 -21.87 22.41 -3.27
CA LYS A 238 -20.50 21.91 -3.11
C LYS A 238 -20.52 20.46 -2.63
N ARG A 239 -19.58 19.65 -3.13
CA ARG A 239 -19.47 18.25 -2.74
C ARG A 239 -18.69 18.13 -1.44
N ILE A 240 -19.30 17.48 -0.44
CA ILE A 240 -18.67 17.22 0.84
C ILE A 240 -18.52 15.70 1.02
N TRP A 241 -17.29 15.23 1.12
CA TRP A 241 -16.95 13.83 1.35
C TRP A 241 -16.49 13.63 2.79
N SER A 242 -17.12 12.76 3.53
CA SER A 242 -16.71 12.43 4.89
C SER A 242 -16.12 11.02 4.93
N ILE A 243 -14.82 10.89 5.18
CA ILE A 243 -14.14 9.59 5.22
C ILE A 243 -14.77 8.66 6.25
N TYR A 244 -15.23 9.19 7.38
CA TYR A 244 -15.91 8.39 8.41
C TYR A 244 -17.22 7.73 7.92
N GLN A 245 -17.96 8.39 7.03
CA GLN A 245 -19.26 7.91 6.53
C GLN A 245 -19.15 7.25 5.16
N ASP A 246 -18.35 7.85 4.27
CA ASP A 246 -18.31 7.53 2.85
C ASP A 246 -17.08 6.67 2.50
N GLY A 247 -16.18 6.43 3.48
CA GLY A 247 -14.95 5.65 3.28
C GLY A 247 -13.80 6.47 2.70
N MET A 248 -12.74 5.78 2.34
CA MET A 248 -11.53 6.35 1.76
C MET A 248 -11.85 7.19 0.51
N TYR A 249 -11.28 8.39 0.43
CA TYR A 249 -11.45 9.26 -0.73
C TYR A 249 -10.38 8.98 -1.77
N ILE A 250 -10.78 8.77 -3.01
CA ILE A 250 -9.88 8.62 -4.16
C ILE A 250 -10.40 9.50 -5.29
N ARG A 251 -9.54 10.34 -5.83
CA ARG A 251 -9.81 11.12 -7.04
C ARG A 251 -8.73 10.81 -8.07
N CYS A 252 -9.15 10.22 -9.18
CA CYS A 252 -8.32 9.96 -10.35
C CYS A 252 -8.43 11.15 -11.31
N GLU A 253 -7.36 11.45 -11.99
CA GLU A 253 -7.33 12.32 -13.16
C GLU A 253 -7.50 11.54 -14.45
#